data_d50992d4c83013b6e0a9bdb78f868f73
#
_entry.id   d50992d4c83013b6e0a9bdb78f868f73
#
_cell.length_a   1.000
_cell.length_b   1.000
_cell.length_c   1.000
_cell.angle_alpha   90.00
_cell.angle_beta   90.00
_cell.angle_gamma   90.00
#
_symmetry.space_group_name_H-M   'P 1'
#
loop_
_entity.id
_entity.type
_entity.pdbx_description
1 polymer ?
#
loop_
_entity_poly.entity_id
_entity_poly.type
_entity_poly.pdbx_seq_one_letter_code
_entity_poly.pdbx_strand_id
1 'polypeptide(L)'
;MRLTVRTKSLKAFFLEVLSDWQITIPEIGTVKATHIPYVVVTSNRVRELSEALRRRCLYLWIDYPDFDKELAIVKTKVPGIDAQLAEEICRFMQLVREQKLEKVPGVAETLDWATALASLHFDHLDKEVVENTLGVVLKDWQDIRHTQDSLSELLEKTGVISKLENP
;
A
#
# COMPACT_ATOMS: atom_id res chain seq x y z
N MET A 1 10.60 3.21 24.62
CA MET A 1 10.57 1.87 25.26
C MET A 1 9.80 0.92 24.35
N ARG A 2 10.47 -0.01 23.65
CA ARG A 2 9.84 -0.99 22.77
C ARG A 2 9.33 -2.15 23.61
N LEU A 3 8.03 -2.23 23.83
CA LEU A 3 7.42 -3.38 24.47
C LEU A 3 7.37 -4.55 23.45
N THR A 4 8.29 -5.48 23.57
CA THR A 4 8.24 -6.76 22.87
C THR A 4 7.27 -7.68 23.60
N VAL A 5 5.98 -7.51 23.38
CA VAL A 5 4.96 -8.40 23.96
C VAL A 5 4.88 -9.65 23.09
N ARG A 6 5.04 -10.83 23.70
CA ARG A 6 4.86 -12.12 23.02
C ARG A 6 3.48 -12.17 22.36
N THR A 7 3.43 -12.51 21.10
CA THR A 7 2.24 -12.42 20.21
C THR A 7 0.98 -13.12 20.77
N LYS A 8 1.14 -14.13 21.64
CA LYS A 8 0.00 -14.84 22.30
C LYS A 8 -0.65 -13.98 23.39
N SER A 9 0.10 -13.20 24.15
CA SER A 9 -0.44 -12.35 25.23
C SER A 9 -1.18 -11.12 24.66
N LEU A 10 -0.73 -10.57 23.54
CA LEU A 10 -1.39 -9.42 22.91
C LEU A 10 -2.76 -9.79 22.35
N LYS A 11 -2.91 -11.00 21.78
CA LYS A 11 -4.22 -11.49 21.31
C LYS A 11 -5.22 -11.65 22.45
N ALA A 12 -4.79 -12.24 23.55
CA ALA A 12 -5.62 -12.43 24.75
C ALA A 12 -6.08 -11.08 25.33
N PHE A 13 -5.14 -10.12 25.41
CA PHE A 13 -5.40 -8.77 25.85
C PHE A 13 -6.50 -8.08 24.99
N PHE A 14 -6.35 -8.11 23.66
CA PHE A 14 -7.37 -7.51 22.79
C PHE A 14 -8.75 -8.21 22.90
N LEU A 15 -8.78 -9.51 23.11
CA LEU A 15 -10.03 -10.22 23.29
C LEU A 15 -10.77 -9.81 24.57
N GLU A 16 -10.04 -9.62 25.68
CA GLU A 16 -10.60 -9.13 26.94
C GLU A 16 -11.08 -7.68 26.82
N VAL A 17 -10.23 -6.80 26.27
CA VAL A 17 -10.58 -5.39 26.11
C VAL A 17 -11.79 -5.18 25.21
N LEU A 18 -11.86 -5.87 24.07
CA LEU A 18 -12.97 -5.70 23.11
C LEU A 18 -14.27 -6.42 23.52
N SER A 19 -14.23 -7.33 24.51
CA SER A 19 -15.42 -8.02 25.01
C SER A 19 -16.02 -7.32 26.21
N ASP A 20 -15.17 -7.04 27.18
CA ASP A 20 -15.62 -6.67 28.53
C ASP A 20 -15.16 -5.27 28.95
N TRP A 21 -14.42 -4.56 28.07
CA TRP A 21 -13.87 -3.24 28.32
C TRP A 21 -13.08 -3.16 29.63
N GLN A 22 -12.32 -4.23 29.90
CA GLN A 22 -11.49 -4.36 31.09
C GLN A 22 -10.12 -4.96 30.76
N ILE A 23 -9.20 -4.86 31.70
CA ILE A 23 -7.88 -5.45 31.65
C ILE A 23 -7.60 -6.09 33.00
N THR A 24 -7.17 -7.35 32.99
CA THR A 24 -6.70 -8.04 34.19
C THR A 24 -5.19 -7.97 34.28
N ILE A 25 -4.68 -7.31 35.30
CA ILE A 25 -3.25 -7.18 35.61
C ILE A 25 -2.97 -8.01 36.85
N PRO A 26 -2.08 -9.03 36.80
CA PRO A 26 -1.86 -9.95 37.91
C PRO A 26 -1.63 -9.31 39.29
N GLU A 27 -0.88 -8.17 39.31
CA GLU A 27 -0.51 -7.50 40.55
C GLU A 27 -1.52 -6.45 41.02
N ILE A 28 -2.41 -5.99 40.15
CA ILE A 28 -3.33 -4.87 40.40
C ILE A 28 -4.79 -5.34 40.44
N GLY A 29 -5.07 -6.50 39.82
CA GLY A 29 -6.42 -7.00 39.63
C GLY A 29 -7.08 -6.48 38.34
N THR A 30 -8.40 -6.51 38.27
CA THR A 30 -9.15 -6.13 37.09
C THR A 30 -9.47 -4.64 37.10
N VAL A 31 -9.00 -3.94 36.06
CA VAL A 31 -9.28 -2.51 35.81
C VAL A 31 -10.32 -2.43 34.71
N LYS A 32 -11.48 -1.84 34.99
CA LYS A 32 -12.54 -1.59 34.02
C LYS A 32 -12.41 -0.20 33.40
N ALA A 33 -12.78 -0.09 32.12
CA ALA A 33 -12.86 1.19 31.45
C ALA A 33 -13.97 2.07 32.06
N THR A 34 -13.67 3.31 32.38
CA THR A 34 -14.65 4.30 32.82
C THR A 34 -15.51 4.82 31.66
N HIS A 35 -14.96 4.79 30.45
CA HIS A 35 -15.64 5.17 29.21
C HIS A 35 -15.27 4.16 28.13
N ILE A 36 -16.24 3.74 27.32
CA ILE A 36 -16.01 2.85 26.20
C ILE A 36 -15.43 3.65 25.03
N PRO A 37 -14.17 3.39 24.60
CA PRO A 37 -13.56 4.08 23.49
C PRO A 37 -14.01 3.54 22.14
N TYR A 38 -13.93 4.37 21.09
CA TYR A 38 -13.95 3.88 19.73
C TYR A 38 -12.61 3.21 19.40
N VAL A 39 -12.64 1.97 18.94
CA VAL A 39 -11.44 1.21 18.60
C VAL A 39 -11.42 0.89 17.11
N VAL A 40 -10.36 1.29 16.43
CA VAL A 40 -10.10 0.94 15.03
C VAL A 40 -8.87 0.05 14.98
N VAL A 41 -9.03 -1.14 14.41
CA VAL A 41 -7.93 -2.10 14.23
C VAL A 41 -7.64 -2.20 12.73
N THR A 42 -6.42 -1.92 12.33
CA THR A 42 -5.96 -2.05 10.95
C THR A 42 -5.10 -3.30 10.78
N SER A 43 -5.23 -3.95 9.62
CA SER A 43 -4.44 -5.14 9.26
C SER A 43 -4.02 -5.06 7.79
N ASN A 44 -2.76 -5.38 7.51
CA ASN A 44 -2.21 -5.48 6.14
C ASN A 44 -2.23 -6.92 5.60
N ARG A 45 -3.01 -7.82 6.20
CA ARG A 45 -3.14 -9.25 5.81
C ARG A 45 -1.88 -10.13 5.91
N VAL A 46 -0.75 -9.62 6.34
CA VAL A 46 0.45 -10.46 6.51
C VAL A 46 0.19 -11.63 7.48
N ARG A 47 -0.77 -11.45 8.40
CA ARG A 47 -1.26 -12.52 9.29
C ARG A 47 -2.77 -12.47 9.37
N GLU A 48 -3.40 -13.63 9.30
CA GLU A 48 -4.83 -13.74 9.53
C GLU A 48 -5.22 -13.28 10.93
N LEU A 49 -6.24 -12.45 10.99
CA LEU A 49 -6.88 -12.10 12.25
C LEU A 49 -7.60 -13.34 12.78
N SER A 50 -7.48 -13.61 14.09
CA SER A 50 -8.19 -14.72 14.70
C SER A 50 -9.70 -14.55 14.51
N GLU A 51 -10.41 -15.67 14.34
CA GLU A 51 -11.85 -15.66 14.18
C GLU A 51 -12.55 -14.98 15.38
N ALA A 52 -12.03 -15.20 16.58
CA ALA A 52 -12.51 -14.56 17.81
C ALA A 52 -12.44 -13.03 17.76
N LEU A 53 -11.39 -12.46 17.13
CA LEU A 53 -11.26 -11.01 16.96
C LEU A 53 -12.22 -10.51 15.86
N ARG A 54 -12.32 -11.24 14.75
CA ARG A 54 -13.24 -10.88 13.66
C ARG A 54 -14.71 -10.83 14.11
N ARG A 55 -15.14 -11.73 14.99
CA ARG A 55 -16.50 -11.74 15.54
C ARG A 55 -16.84 -10.55 16.44
N ARG A 56 -15.82 -9.81 16.93
CA ARG A 56 -15.98 -8.67 17.82
C ARG A 56 -15.85 -7.32 17.13
N CYS A 57 -15.52 -7.33 15.85
CA CYS A 57 -15.29 -6.12 15.06
C CYS A 57 -16.23 -6.07 13.86
N LEU A 58 -16.65 -4.89 13.47
CA LEU A 58 -17.16 -4.66 12.13
C LEU A 58 -15.97 -4.73 11.17
N TYR A 59 -16.13 -5.43 10.07
CA TYR A 59 -15.07 -5.62 9.10
C TYR A 59 -15.31 -4.73 7.89
N LEU A 60 -14.32 -3.88 7.59
CA LEU A 60 -14.28 -3.08 6.39
C LEU A 60 -13.08 -3.52 5.54
N TRP A 61 -13.35 -3.98 4.34
CA TRP A 61 -12.32 -4.21 3.34
C TRP A 61 -12.03 -2.90 2.62
N ILE A 62 -10.76 -2.53 2.55
CA ILE A 62 -10.29 -1.37 1.78
C ILE A 62 -9.41 -1.93 0.68
N ASP A 63 -9.88 -1.82 -0.56
CA ASP A 63 -9.14 -2.22 -1.75
C ASP A 63 -8.21 -1.12 -2.24
N TYR A 64 -7.39 -1.43 -3.24
CA TYR A 64 -6.61 -0.41 -3.93
C TYR A 64 -7.55 0.65 -4.53
N PRO A 65 -7.13 1.93 -4.55
CA PRO A 65 -7.91 2.96 -5.21
C PRO A 65 -8.00 2.69 -6.72
N ASP A 66 -9.09 3.12 -7.32
CA ASP A 66 -9.19 3.24 -8.77
C ASP A 66 -8.23 4.32 -9.31
N PHE A 67 -8.13 4.41 -10.64
CA PHE A 67 -7.23 5.34 -11.30
C PHE A 67 -7.48 6.80 -10.87
N ASP A 68 -8.73 7.25 -10.87
CA ASP A 68 -9.07 8.66 -10.60
C ASP A 68 -8.71 9.04 -9.16
N LYS A 69 -8.99 8.14 -8.23
CA LYS A 69 -8.67 8.34 -6.81
C LYS A 69 -7.16 8.29 -6.57
N GLU A 70 -6.44 7.36 -7.21
CA GLU A 70 -4.99 7.28 -7.06
C GLU A 70 -4.32 8.52 -7.65
N LEU A 71 -4.76 8.98 -8.82
CA LEU A 71 -4.28 10.22 -9.44
C LEU A 71 -4.53 11.45 -8.55
N ALA A 72 -5.71 11.55 -7.93
CA ALA A 72 -6.01 12.62 -6.99
C ALA A 72 -5.08 12.57 -5.75
N ILE A 73 -4.78 11.36 -5.26
CA ILE A 73 -3.82 11.16 -4.15
C ILE A 73 -2.42 11.61 -4.56
N VAL A 74 -1.92 11.19 -5.74
CA VAL A 74 -0.60 11.56 -6.24
C VAL A 74 -0.48 13.08 -6.39
N LYS A 75 -1.43 13.73 -7.08
CA LYS A 75 -1.45 15.20 -7.27
C LYS A 75 -1.49 15.96 -5.95
N THR A 76 -2.16 15.41 -4.93
CA THR A 76 -2.26 16.05 -3.60
C THR A 76 -0.98 15.87 -2.78
N LYS A 77 -0.35 14.70 -2.87
CA LYS A 77 0.79 14.31 -2.01
C LYS A 77 2.14 14.66 -2.60
N VAL A 78 2.23 14.85 -3.93
CA VAL A 78 3.44 15.25 -4.65
C VAL A 78 3.19 16.60 -5.33
N PRO A 79 3.29 17.72 -4.58
CA PRO A 79 3.04 19.04 -5.13
C PRO A 79 4.03 19.37 -6.24
N GLY A 80 3.53 19.88 -7.38
CA GLY A 80 4.36 20.27 -8.51
C GLY A 80 4.79 19.14 -9.45
N ILE A 81 4.29 17.93 -9.24
CA ILE A 81 4.46 16.84 -10.22
C ILE A 81 3.82 17.24 -11.55
N ASP A 82 4.50 16.91 -12.65
CA ASP A 82 3.92 17.09 -13.97
C ASP A 82 2.62 16.29 -14.12
N ALA A 83 1.63 16.88 -14.78
CA ALA A 83 0.30 16.27 -14.89
C ALA A 83 0.32 15.00 -15.76
N GLN A 84 1.12 14.98 -16.83
CA GLN A 84 1.27 13.82 -17.70
C GLN A 84 2.01 12.70 -16.97
N LEU A 85 3.12 13.00 -16.30
CA LEU A 85 3.88 12.04 -15.51
C LEU A 85 3.00 11.40 -14.43
N ALA A 86 2.19 12.18 -13.71
CA ALA A 86 1.30 11.66 -12.69
C ALA A 86 0.28 10.65 -13.25
N GLU A 87 -0.30 10.95 -14.44
CA GLU A 87 -1.22 10.04 -15.11
C GLU A 87 -0.54 8.76 -15.59
N GLU A 88 0.64 8.87 -16.19
CA GLU A 88 1.41 7.73 -16.69
C GLU A 88 1.83 6.80 -15.55
N ILE A 89 2.31 7.36 -14.42
CA ILE A 89 2.63 6.60 -13.21
C ILE A 89 1.41 5.84 -12.71
N CYS A 90 0.25 6.51 -12.55
CA CYS A 90 -0.95 5.85 -12.05
C CYS A 90 -1.42 4.74 -12.99
N ARG A 91 -1.42 4.95 -14.31
CA ARG A 91 -1.79 3.92 -15.30
C ARG A 91 -0.85 2.73 -15.24
N PHE A 92 0.45 2.98 -15.20
CA PHE A 92 1.47 1.94 -15.07
C PHE A 92 1.27 1.12 -13.80
N MET A 93 1.04 1.77 -12.66
CA MET A 93 0.81 1.11 -11.38
C MET A 93 -0.46 0.25 -11.36
N GLN A 94 -1.55 0.69 -12.00
CA GLN A 94 -2.75 -0.13 -12.15
C GLN A 94 -2.44 -1.42 -12.93
N LEU A 95 -1.75 -1.32 -14.07
CA LEU A 95 -1.37 -2.47 -14.89
C LEU A 95 -0.39 -3.42 -14.19
N VAL A 96 0.57 -2.87 -13.44
CA VAL A 96 1.51 -3.68 -12.63
C VAL A 96 0.76 -4.48 -11.57
N ARG A 97 -0.26 -3.92 -10.94
CA ARG A 97 -1.08 -4.64 -9.94
C ARG A 97 -1.95 -5.75 -10.52
N GLU A 98 -2.25 -5.70 -11.80
CA GLU A 98 -2.96 -6.78 -12.52
C GLU A 98 -2.06 -7.98 -12.81
N GLN A 99 -0.73 -7.81 -12.71
CA GLN A 99 0.22 -8.89 -12.91
C GLN A 99 0.22 -9.88 -11.73
N LYS A 100 0.67 -11.09 -12.00
CA LYS A 100 0.87 -12.11 -10.96
C LYS A 100 2.19 -11.88 -10.25
N LEU A 101 2.18 -11.01 -9.23
CA LEU A 101 3.33 -10.67 -8.43
C LEU A 101 3.30 -11.37 -7.07
N GLU A 102 4.48 -11.70 -6.53
CA GLU A 102 4.64 -12.17 -5.16
C GLU A 102 4.28 -11.08 -4.15
N LYS A 103 4.63 -9.83 -4.47
CA LYS A 103 4.34 -8.67 -3.64
C LYS A 103 3.77 -7.52 -4.47
N VAL A 104 2.45 -7.42 -4.47
CA VAL A 104 1.74 -6.35 -5.17
C VAL A 104 2.05 -4.98 -4.53
N PRO A 105 2.51 -3.98 -5.31
CA PRO A 105 2.85 -2.66 -4.80
C PRO A 105 1.60 -1.86 -4.40
N GLY A 106 1.68 -1.15 -3.27
CA GLY A 106 0.62 -0.30 -2.75
C GLY A 106 0.71 1.15 -3.22
N VAL A 107 -0.18 1.98 -2.69
CA VAL A 107 -0.19 3.43 -2.96
C VAL A 107 1.06 4.12 -2.41
N ALA A 108 1.67 3.58 -1.35
CA ALA A 108 2.92 4.11 -0.80
C ALA A 108 4.05 4.03 -1.83
N GLU A 109 4.21 2.88 -2.50
CA GLU A 109 5.19 2.69 -3.55
C GLU A 109 4.92 3.60 -4.75
N THR A 110 3.64 3.85 -5.10
CA THR A 110 3.27 4.85 -6.13
C THR A 110 3.75 6.25 -5.75
N LEU A 111 3.52 6.66 -4.50
CA LEU A 111 3.93 7.98 -4.00
C LEU A 111 5.44 8.14 -3.92
N ASP A 112 6.14 7.11 -3.46
CA ASP A 112 7.61 7.11 -3.40
C ASP A 112 8.21 7.25 -4.79
N TRP A 113 7.67 6.52 -5.77
CA TRP A 113 8.12 6.59 -7.15
C TRP A 113 7.81 7.94 -7.80
N ALA A 114 6.58 8.44 -7.65
CA ALA A 114 6.19 9.75 -8.14
C ALA A 114 7.06 10.87 -7.55
N THR A 115 7.37 10.78 -6.24
CA THR A 115 8.26 11.74 -5.57
C THR A 115 9.68 11.68 -6.11
N ALA A 116 10.21 10.48 -6.33
CA ALA A 116 11.56 10.29 -6.89
C ALA A 116 11.65 10.87 -8.29
N LEU A 117 10.72 10.54 -9.19
CA LEU A 117 10.72 11.01 -10.57
C LEU A 117 10.51 12.53 -10.66
N ALA A 118 9.62 13.10 -9.88
CA ALA A 118 9.42 14.54 -9.80
C ALA A 118 10.69 15.27 -9.30
N SER A 119 11.40 14.70 -8.32
CA SER A 119 12.65 15.25 -7.79
C SER A 119 13.80 15.19 -8.80
N LEU A 120 13.75 14.24 -9.74
CA LEU A 120 14.69 14.12 -10.86
C LEU A 120 14.26 14.93 -12.09
N HIS A 121 13.16 15.70 -11.98
CA HIS A 121 12.63 16.57 -13.05
C HIS A 121 12.19 15.81 -14.30
N PHE A 122 11.73 14.57 -14.17
CA PHE A 122 11.06 13.87 -15.26
C PHE A 122 9.65 14.44 -15.45
N ASP A 123 9.21 14.51 -16.71
CA ASP A 123 7.89 14.99 -17.11
C ASP A 123 7.02 13.90 -17.78
N HIS A 124 7.64 12.77 -18.13
CA HIS A 124 6.99 11.60 -18.70
C HIS A 124 7.73 10.32 -18.32
N LEU A 125 7.08 9.16 -18.51
CA LEU A 125 7.69 7.85 -18.43
C LEU A 125 8.21 7.45 -19.82
N ASP A 126 9.39 6.83 -19.85
CA ASP A 126 9.87 6.05 -20.97
C ASP A 126 10.41 4.71 -20.47
N LYS A 127 10.85 3.89 -21.41
CA LYS A 127 11.35 2.55 -21.08
C LYS A 127 12.58 2.60 -20.17
N GLU A 128 13.50 3.49 -20.46
CA GLU A 128 14.77 3.63 -19.72
C GLU A 128 14.52 4.13 -18.29
N VAL A 129 13.66 5.13 -18.13
CA VAL A 129 13.26 5.66 -16.82
C VAL A 129 12.62 4.56 -15.98
N VAL A 130 11.69 3.78 -16.54
CA VAL A 130 11.04 2.70 -15.80
C VAL A 130 12.03 1.60 -15.44
N GLU A 131 12.85 1.11 -16.39
CA GLU A 131 13.86 0.07 -16.13
C GLU A 131 14.81 0.46 -14.99
N ASN A 132 15.28 1.70 -14.99
CA ASN A 132 16.23 2.18 -13.98
C ASN A 132 15.59 2.46 -12.62
N THR A 133 14.28 2.69 -12.56
CA THR A 133 13.59 3.09 -11.32
C THR A 133 12.61 2.05 -10.79
N LEU A 134 12.40 0.94 -11.49
CA LEU A 134 11.44 -0.12 -11.13
C LEU A 134 11.69 -0.68 -9.71
N GLY A 135 12.93 -0.68 -9.23
CA GLY A 135 13.29 -1.08 -7.86
C GLY A 135 12.75 -0.16 -6.76
N VAL A 136 12.26 1.04 -7.10
CA VAL A 136 11.52 1.89 -6.14
C VAL A 136 10.14 1.31 -5.88
N VAL A 137 9.51 0.73 -6.90
CA VAL A 137 8.16 0.18 -6.86
C VAL A 137 8.13 -1.27 -6.39
N LEU A 138 8.94 -2.12 -7.01
CA LEU A 138 9.00 -3.55 -6.73
C LEU A 138 10.21 -3.87 -5.84
N LYS A 139 9.97 -4.65 -4.77
CA LYS A 139 10.98 -4.98 -3.77
C LYS A 139 11.45 -6.44 -3.84
N ASP A 140 10.81 -7.23 -4.69
CA ASP A 140 11.21 -8.61 -4.98
C ASP A 140 11.88 -8.68 -6.36
N TRP A 141 12.99 -9.41 -6.45
CA TRP A 141 13.76 -9.46 -7.69
C TRP A 141 13.06 -10.28 -8.79
N GLN A 142 12.23 -11.26 -8.41
CA GLN A 142 11.47 -12.06 -9.37
C GLN A 142 10.36 -11.22 -9.99
N ASP A 143 9.69 -10.39 -9.17
CA ASP A 143 8.68 -9.43 -9.62
C ASP A 143 9.31 -8.39 -10.57
N ILE A 144 10.50 -7.88 -10.25
CA ILE A 144 11.23 -6.95 -11.11
C ILE A 144 11.50 -7.58 -12.48
N ARG A 145 12.05 -8.81 -12.52
CA ARG A 145 12.34 -9.51 -13.78
C ARG A 145 11.08 -9.77 -14.59
N HIS A 146 10.05 -10.29 -13.94
CA HIS A 146 8.78 -10.55 -14.58
C HIS A 146 8.17 -9.30 -15.24
N THR A 147 8.23 -8.17 -14.53
CA THR A 147 7.76 -6.89 -15.05
C THR A 147 8.65 -6.35 -16.16
N GLN A 148 9.98 -6.52 -16.08
CA GLN A 148 10.91 -6.15 -17.15
C GLN A 148 10.66 -6.95 -18.43
N ASP A 149 10.37 -8.24 -18.34
CA ASP A 149 10.08 -9.09 -19.49
C ASP A 149 8.80 -8.66 -20.24
N SER A 150 7.83 -8.06 -19.52
CA SER A 150 6.56 -7.54 -20.08
C SER A 150 6.53 -6.03 -20.24
N LEU A 151 7.63 -5.31 -19.98
CA LEU A 151 7.64 -3.85 -19.86
C LEU A 151 7.17 -3.14 -21.13
N SER A 152 7.59 -3.59 -22.31
CA SER A 152 7.19 -2.97 -23.58
C SER A 152 5.67 -3.05 -23.77
N GLU A 153 5.04 -4.21 -23.48
CA GLU A 153 3.59 -4.37 -23.54
C GLU A 153 2.85 -3.48 -22.51
N LEU A 154 3.41 -3.36 -21.32
CA LEU A 154 2.84 -2.49 -20.28
C LEU A 154 2.87 -1.03 -20.71
N LEU A 155 3.99 -0.55 -21.25
CA LEU A 155 4.14 0.83 -21.71
C LEU A 155 3.25 1.14 -22.92
N GLU A 156 3.04 0.19 -23.82
CA GLU A 156 2.05 0.34 -24.90
C GLU A 156 0.63 0.53 -24.33
N LYS A 157 0.25 -0.29 -23.36
CA LYS A 157 -1.07 -0.20 -22.71
C LYS A 157 -1.27 1.09 -21.92
N THR A 158 -0.22 1.69 -21.39
CA THR A 158 -0.30 3.01 -20.73
C THR A 158 -0.47 4.15 -21.73
N GLY A 159 -0.24 3.91 -23.02
CA GLY A 159 -0.25 4.93 -24.07
C GLY A 159 1.03 5.77 -24.13
N VAL A 160 2.08 5.37 -23.42
CA VAL A 160 3.38 6.06 -23.39
C VAL A 160 4.12 5.91 -24.72
N ILE A 161 4.14 4.70 -25.30
CA ILE A 161 4.90 4.43 -26.55
C ILE A 161 4.20 4.99 -27.79
N SER A 162 2.88 5.08 -27.81
CA SER A 162 2.14 5.58 -28.99
C SER A 162 2.42 7.05 -29.33
N LYS A 163 3.00 7.82 -28.42
CA LYS A 163 3.37 9.23 -28.63
C LYS A 163 4.78 9.44 -29.19
N LEU A 164 5.65 8.44 -29.07
CA LEU A 164 7.05 8.53 -29.52
C LEU A 164 7.26 8.10 -30.99
N GLU A 165 6.29 7.41 -31.60
CA GLU A 165 6.37 6.94 -32.99
C GLU A 165 5.69 7.85 -34.02
N ASN A 166 5.09 8.99 -33.61
CA ASN A 166 4.57 10.00 -34.54
C ASN A 166 5.36 11.31 -34.37
N PRO A 167 6.32 11.60 -35.29
CA PRO A 167 7.00 12.88 -35.34
C PRO A 167 6.09 14.02 -35.81
#